data_0aaa4ab585cabf3f3258033104ced12f
#
_entry.id   0aaa4ab585cabf3f3258033104ced12f
#
_cell.length_a   1.000
_cell.length_b   1.000
_cell.length_c   1.000
_cell.angle_alpha   90.00
_cell.angle_beta   90.00
_cell.angle_gamma   90.00
#
_symmetry.space_group_name_H-M   'P 1'
#
loop_
_entity.id
_entity.type
_entity.pdbx_description
1 polymer ?
#
loop_
_entity_poly.entity_id
_entity_poly.type
_entity_poly.pdbx_seq_one_letter_code
_entity_poly.pdbx_strand_id
1 'polypeptide(L)'
;MLERTGTMPATDQRHALSCQGLVYRAGERRLIDAIDLDFLSSGISTIVGYNGAGKSLLLRLLHGLIEPSEGSVLWNGTPLTATVRHRQAMVFQKPVILRRTVLDNIRFALASRGIHDRAQALAALEGVGLSGLENRPARLLSGGEKQRLALGQAIGCKPDVLFLDEATASLDPASVHAIEQIVLAASAEGTKIIMVTHDVGQARRLSDEVIFIDRGRVLEQAPARLFFANPKSGQAAAYLEGRLPETHQHPSKN
;
A
#
# COMPACT_ATOMS: atom_id res chain seq x y z
N MET A 1 1.00 17.76 -49.56
CA MET A 1 0.86 18.38 -48.25
C MET A 1 -0.24 17.60 -47.54
N LEU A 2 0.09 16.58 -46.78
CA LEU A 2 -0.83 15.68 -46.07
C LEU A 2 -0.56 15.87 -44.58
N GLU A 3 -1.46 16.57 -43.92
CA GLU A 3 -1.47 16.73 -42.47
C GLU A 3 -1.72 15.37 -41.80
N ARG A 4 -0.75 14.89 -41.06
CA ARG A 4 -0.89 13.77 -40.14
C ARG A 4 -1.54 14.31 -38.84
N THR A 5 -2.85 14.24 -38.75
CA THR A 5 -3.55 14.33 -37.47
C THR A 5 -3.20 13.10 -36.65
N GLY A 6 -2.18 13.23 -35.80
CA GLY A 6 -1.83 12.24 -34.81
C GLY A 6 -2.89 12.23 -33.72
N THR A 7 -3.83 11.28 -33.81
CA THR A 7 -4.73 10.94 -32.68
C THR A 7 -3.85 10.36 -31.58
N MET A 8 -3.68 11.08 -30.48
CA MET A 8 -3.08 10.53 -29.26
C MET A 8 -3.90 9.31 -28.83
N PRO A 9 -3.27 8.18 -28.47
CA PRO A 9 -4.02 7.04 -27.95
C PRO A 9 -4.77 7.49 -26.68
N ALA A 10 -6.03 7.05 -26.57
CA ALA A 10 -6.86 7.25 -25.39
C ALA A 10 -6.06 6.84 -24.17
N THR A 11 -5.81 7.79 -23.29
CA THR A 11 -5.13 7.58 -22.00
C THR A 11 -5.93 6.51 -21.26
N ASP A 12 -5.31 5.37 -21.04
CA ASP A 12 -5.85 4.26 -20.26
C ASP A 12 -6.29 4.83 -18.90
N GLN A 13 -7.60 5.04 -18.72
CA GLN A 13 -8.21 5.59 -17.50
C GLN A 13 -8.13 4.52 -16.40
N ARG A 14 -6.90 4.16 -15.99
CA ARG A 14 -6.71 3.38 -14.80
C ARG A 14 -7.05 4.26 -13.61
N HIS A 15 -7.84 3.73 -12.74
CA HIS A 15 -8.49 4.39 -11.63
C HIS A 15 -7.51 5.22 -10.80
N ALA A 16 -7.74 6.53 -10.75
CA ALA A 16 -6.98 7.44 -9.89
C ALA A 16 -7.59 7.43 -8.49
N LEU A 17 -6.84 6.98 -7.50
CA LEU A 17 -7.15 7.18 -6.10
C LEU A 17 -6.64 8.54 -5.67
N SER A 18 -7.47 9.33 -4.97
CA SER A 18 -7.08 10.61 -4.39
C SER A 18 -7.78 10.85 -3.06
N CYS A 19 -7.35 11.85 -2.32
CA CYS A 19 -8.09 12.34 -1.16
C CYS A 19 -8.02 13.87 -1.09
N GLN A 20 -9.06 14.47 -0.50
CA GLN A 20 -9.22 15.92 -0.40
C GLN A 20 -9.60 16.30 1.03
N GLY A 21 -8.81 17.20 1.63
CA GLY A 21 -9.01 17.74 2.97
C GLY A 21 -9.12 16.64 4.05
N LEU A 22 -8.39 15.52 3.90
CA LEU A 22 -8.57 14.34 4.73
C LEU A 22 -8.12 14.62 6.16
N VAL A 23 -9.05 14.54 7.13
CA VAL A 23 -8.79 14.71 8.56
C VAL A 23 -9.25 13.47 9.32
N TYR A 24 -8.47 13.05 10.29
CA TYR A 24 -8.89 12.06 11.27
C TYR A 24 -8.56 12.51 12.68
N ARG A 25 -9.57 12.46 13.56
CA ARG A 25 -9.47 12.83 14.98
C ARG A 25 -9.66 11.60 15.87
N ALA A 26 -8.85 11.52 16.90
CA ALA A 26 -9.08 10.61 18.03
C ALA A 26 -9.28 11.47 19.28
N GLY A 27 -10.54 11.65 19.68
CA GLY A 27 -10.93 12.67 20.64
C GLY A 27 -10.58 14.08 20.12
N GLU A 28 -9.87 14.86 20.90
CA GLU A 28 -9.46 16.23 20.51
C GLU A 28 -8.18 16.26 19.63
N ARG A 29 -7.45 15.14 19.52
CA ARG A 29 -6.20 15.10 18.78
C ARG A 29 -6.44 14.83 17.30
N ARG A 30 -5.91 15.70 16.44
CA ARG A 30 -5.78 15.42 15.01
C ARG A 30 -4.59 14.48 14.79
N LEU A 31 -4.86 13.30 14.23
CA LEU A 31 -3.85 12.32 13.87
C LEU A 31 -3.53 12.36 12.38
N ILE A 32 -4.47 12.77 11.55
CA ILE A 32 -4.33 13.16 10.15
C ILE A 32 -4.91 14.56 10.02
N ASP A 33 -4.19 15.46 9.36
CA ASP A 33 -4.50 16.88 9.36
C ASP A 33 -4.48 17.48 7.94
N ALA A 34 -5.68 17.57 7.36
CA ALA A 34 -5.98 18.21 6.07
C ALA A 34 -5.05 17.72 4.93
N ILE A 35 -5.02 16.39 4.71
CA ILE A 35 -4.22 15.80 3.63
C ILE A 35 -4.97 15.86 2.30
N ASP A 36 -4.30 16.42 1.30
CA ASP A 36 -4.65 16.34 -0.12
C ASP A 36 -3.60 15.50 -0.83
N LEU A 37 -4.01 14.46 -1.57
CA LEU A 37 -3.12 13.59 -2.34
C LEU A 37 -3.81 13.13 -3.62
N ASP A 38 -3.04 13.14 -4.71
CA ASP A 38 -3.37 12.47 -5.96
C ASP A 38 -2.30 11.40 -6.24
N PHE A 39 -2.70 10.13 -6.27
CA PHE A 39 -1.77 9.04 -6.53
C PHE A 39 -1.60 8.83 -8.03
N LEU A 40 -0.37 8.45 -8.45
CA LEU A 40 -0.15 7.92 -9.80
C LEU A 40 -1.13 6.78 -10.08
N SER A 41 -1.68 6.74 -11.28
CA SER A 41 -2.68 5.73 -11.67
C SER A 41 -2.14 4.30 -11.76
N SER A 42 -0.82 4.12 -11.83
CA SER A 42 -0.12 2.83 -11.92
C SER A 42 1.17 2.86 -11.12
N GLY A 43 1.87 1.74 -11.07
CA GLY A 43 3.15 1.62 -10.37
C GLY A 43 3.01 1.61 -8.85
N ILE A 44 4.10 1.91 -8.16
CA ILE A 44 4.23 1.77 -6.71
C ILE A 44 4.41 3.14 -6.06
N SER A 45 3.43 3.59 -5.28
CA SER A 45 3.54 4.77 -4.40
C SER A 45 3.86 4.31 -2.98
N THR A 46 4.93 4.84 -2.41
CA THR A 46 5.37 4.47 -1.07
C THR A 46 5.22 5.63 -0.09
N ILE A 47 4.52 5.40 1.01
CA ILE A 47 4.36 6.33 2.11
C ILE A 47 5.47 6.06 3.12
N VAL A 48 6.33 7.04 3.35
CA VAL A 48 7.44 6.97 4.29
C VAL A 48 7.33 8.06 5.35
N GLY A 49 8.06 7.91 6.45
CA GLY A 49 8.09 8.87 7.56
C GLY A 49 8.37 8.20 8.89
N TYR A 50 8.53 8.99 9.93
CA TYR A 50 8.86 8.49 11.27
C TYR A 50 7.77 7.60 11.88
N ASN A 51 8.14 6.82 12.90
CA ASN A 51 7.16 6.05 13.67
C ASN A 51 6.17 7.00 14.36
N GLY A 52 4.87 6.68 14.28
CA GLY A 52 3.82 7.54 14.80
C GLY A 52 3.43 8.72 13.90
N ALA A 53 4.02 8.87 12.70
CA ALA A 53 3.68 9.95 11.76
C ALA A 53 2.26 9.85 11.16
N GLY A 54 1.57 8.70 11.32
CA GLY A 54 0.22 8.49 10.79
C GLY A 54 0.15 7.62 9.53
N LYS A 55 1.25 7.00 9.09
CA LYS A 55 1.35 6.22 7.83
C LYS A 55 0.26 5.14 7.70
N SER A 56 0.21 4.20 8.65
CA SER A 56 -0.78 3.10 8.65
C SER A 56 -2.22 3.61 8.80
N LEU A 57 -2.40 4.72 9.51
CA LEU A 57 -3.70 5.35 9.65
C LEU A 57 -4.16 5.95 8.31
N LEU A 58 -3.28 6.69 7.62
CA LEU A 58 -3.54 7.21 6.29
C LEU A 58 -3.88 6.08 5.31
N LEU A 59 -3.11 4.99 5.33
CA LEU A 59 -3.35 3.83 4.46
C LEU A 59 -4.76 3.23 4.69
N ARG A 60 -5.21 3.11 5.96
CA ARG A 60 -6.54 2.59 6.31
C ARG A 60 -7.67 3.54 5.93
N LEU A 61 -7.45 4.85 6.01
CA LEU A 61 -8.39 5.86 5.53
C LEU A 61 -8.54 5.78 4.02
N LEU A 62 -7.43 5.72 3.27
CA LEU A 62 -7.42 5.59 1.81
C LEU A 62 -8.12 4.31 1.33
N HIS A 63 -7.96 3.20 2.04
CA HIS A 63 -8.69 1.94 1.76
C HIS A 63 -10.18 2.04 2.13
N GLY A 64 -10.58 2.96 3.01
CA GLY A 64 -11.94 3.05 3.55
C GLY A 64 -12.26 2.04 4.65
N LEU A 65 -11.24 1.49 5.33
CA LEU A 65 -11.40 0.70 6.57
C LEU A 65 -11.75 1.56 7.77
N ILE A 66 -11.35 2.82 7.74
CA ILE A 66 -11.66 3.83 8.73
C ILE A 66 -12.30 5.01 7.99
N GLU A 67 -13.39 5.53 8.52
CA GLU A 67 -14.02 6.72 7.97
C GLU A 67 -13.27 7.98 8.46
N PRO A 68 -13.00 8.95 7.58
CA PRO A 68 -12.39 10.21 7.97
C PRO A 68 -13.36 11.04 8.82
N SER A 69 -12.82 11.90 9.68
CA SER A 69 -13.62 12.87 10.44
C SER A 69 -14.08 14.04 9.56
N GLU A 70 -13.25 14.43 8.59
CA GLU A 70 -13.52 15.48 7.60
C GLU A 70 -12.82 15.11 6.29
N GLY A 71 -13.27 15.66 5.17
CA GLY A 71 -12.72 15.38 3.86
C GLY A 71 -13.24 14.10 3.24
N SER A 72 -12.64 13.67 2.15
CA SER A 72 -13.10 12.49 1.42
C SER A 72 -11.96 11.78 0.71
N VAL A 73 -12.13 10.46 0.51
CA VAL A 73 -11.32 9.64 -0.40
C VAL A 73 -12.12 9.45 -1.68
N LEU A 74 -11.49 9.67 -2.81
CA LEU A 74 -12.10 9.66 -4.11
C LEU A 74 -11.50 8.56 -4.98
N TRP A 75 -12.36 7.95 -5.78
CA TRP A 75 -12.03 7.01 -6.84
C TRP A 75 -12.54 7.55 -8.17
N ASN A 76 -11.64 7.90 -9.09
CA ASN A 76 -11.98 8.61 -10.32
C ASN A 76 -12.85 9.86 -10.07
N GLY A 77 -12.48 10.66 -9.06
CA GLY A 77 -13.19 11.88 -8.71
C GLY A 77 -14.54 11.69 -7.99
N THR A 78 -14.95 10.43 -7.71
CA THR A 78 -16.18 10.12 -6.96
C THR A 78 -15.88 9.53 -5.58
N PRO A 79 -16.71 9.79 -4.56
CA PRO A 79 -16.49 9.23 -3.22
C PRO A 79 -16.42 7.70 -3.22
N LEU A 80 -15.59 7.15 -2.32
CA LEU A 80 -15.35 5.73 -2.20
C LEU A 80 -16.63 4.98 -1.79
N THR A 81 -17.13 4.11 -2.67
CA THR A 81 -18.32 3.28 -2.41
C THR A 81 -17.93 1.88 -1.94
N ALA A 82 -18.90 1.12 -1.39
CA ALA A 82 -18.69 -0.29 -1.06
C ALA A 82 -18.24 -1.11 -2.28
N THR A 83 -18.82 -0.84 -3.45
CA THR A 83 -18.43 -1.52 -4.71
C THR A 83 -16.98 -1.25 -5.08
N VAL A 84 -16.49 -0.02 -4.92
CA VAL A 84 -15.09 0.33 -5.18
C VAL A 84 -14.17 -0.36 -4.17
N ARG A 85 -14.54 -0.39 -2.88
CA ARG A 85 -13.76 -1.11 -1.86
C ARG A 85 -13.60 -2.60 -2.17
N HIS A 86 -14.58 -3.22 -2.82
CA HIS A 86 -14.45 -4.59 -3.33
C HIS A 86 -13.39 -4.77 -4.42
N ARG A 87 -12.94 -3.71 -5.06
CA ARG A 87 -11.85 -3.72 -6.06
C ARG A 87 -10.48 -3.41 -5.45
N GLN A 88 -10.42 -3.26 -4.15
CA GLN A 88 -9.19 -3.00 -3.38
C GLN A 88 -8.87 -4.19 -2.49
N ALA A 89 -7.60 -4.37 -2.18
CA ALA A 89 -7.15 -5.35 -1.19
C ALA A 89 -6.11 -4.73 -0.27
N MET A 90 -5.99 -5.25 0.95
CA MET A 90 -5.02 -4.79 1.93
C MET A 90 -4.32 -5.96 2.60
N VAL A 91 -3.00 -5.87 2.68
CA VAL A 91 -2.16 -6.81 3.45
C VAL A 91 -1.57 -6.05 4.63
N PHE A 92 -1.81 -6.59 5.81
CA PHE A 92 -1.38 -6.00 7.09
C PHE A 92 0.02 -6.48 7.47
N GLN A 93 0.70 -5.72 8.33
CA GLN A 93 1.97 -6.08 8.95
C GLN A 93 1.90 -7.46 9.63
N LYS A 94 0.80 -7.75 10.34
CA LYS A 94 0.50 -9.07 10.89
C LYS A 94 -0.60 -9.72 10.06
N PRO A 95 -0.27 -10.72 9.23
CA PRO A 95 -1.24 -11.34 8.33
C PRO A 95 -2.32 -12.09 9.10
N VAL A 96 -3.56 -11.94 8.65
CA VAL A 96 -4.71 -12.69 9.19
C VAL A 96 -4.82 -14.02 8.44
N ILE A 97 -4.49 -15.11 9.14
CA ILE A 97 -4.50 -16.47 8.58
C ILE A 97 -5.56 -17.31 9.29
N LEU A 98 -6.46 -17.90 8.51
CA LEU A 98 -7.50 -18.78 9.03
C LEU A 98 -6.93 -20.15 9.44
N ARG A 99 -7.54 -20.80 10.43
CA ARG A 99 -7.19 -22.16 10.88
C ARG A 99 -7.65 -23.21 9.87
N ARG A 100 -7.15 -23.13 8.64
CA ARG A 100 -7.44 -23.98 7.49
C ARG A 100 -6.15 -24.35 6.78
N THR A 101 -6.25 -25.12 5.68
CA THR A 101 -5.10 -25.38 4.80
C THR A 101 -4.68 -24.09 4.08
N VAL A 102 -3.49 -24.10 3.50
CA VAL A 102 -2.94 -23.00 2.69
C VAL A 102 -3.88 -22.70 1.53
N LEU A 103 -4.29 -23.71 0.78
CA LEU A 103 -5.23 -23.55 -0.34
C LEU A 103 -6.60 -23.04 0.11
N ASP A 104 -7.13 -23.52 1.23
CA ASP A 104 -8.45 -23.07 1.70
C ASP A 104 -8.44 -21.63 2.21
N ASN A 105 -7.29 -21.10 2.63
CA ASN A 105 -7.15 -19.67 2.91
C ASN A 105 -7.31 -18.83 1.64
N ILE A 106 -6.68 -19.21 0.53
CA ILE A 106 -6.85 -18.52 -0.76
C ILE A 106 -8.30 -18.68 -1.25
N ARG A 107 -8.85 -19.90 -1.26
CA ARG A 107 -10.23 -20.15 -1.69
C ARG A 107 -11.25 -19.33 -0.91
N PHE A 108 -11.04 -19.16 0.39
CA PHE A 108 -11.91 -18.33 1.22
C PHE A 108 -11.87 -16.85 0.79
N ALA A 109 -10.69 -16.31 0.53
CA ALA A 109 -10.53 -14.93 0.04
C ALA A 109 -11.21 -14.75 -1.33
N LEU A 110 -11.02 -15.67 -2.26
CA LEU A 110 -11.65 -15.65 -3.58
C LEU A 110 -13.19 -15.77 -3.48
N ALA A 111 -13.68 -16.68 -2.63
CA ALA A 111 -15.11 -16.87 -2.42
C ALA A 111 -15.81 -15.63 -1.86
N SER A 112 -15.14 -14.82 -1.02
CA SER A 112 -15.67 -13.53 -0.55
C SER A 112 -15.88 -12.51 -1.67
N ARG A 113 -15.31 -12.76 -2.85
CA ARG A 113 -15.46 -11.97 -4.08
C ARG A 113 -16.35 -12.69 -5.13
N GLY A 114 -17.03 -13.77 -4.73
CA GLY A 114 -17.85 -14.58 -5.64
C GLY A 114 -17.04 -15.47 -6.60
N ILE A 115 -15.72 -15.64 -6.38
CA ILE A 115 -14.84 -16.44 -7.22
C ILE A 115 -14.69 -17.84 -6.59
N HIS A 116 -15.17 -18.87 -7.29
CA HIS A 116 -15.16 -20.27 -6.83
C HIS A 116 -14.24 -21.16 -7.67
N ASP A 117 -13.31 -20.57 -8.41
CA ASP A 117 -12.39 -21.27 -9.30
C ASP A 117 -11.17 -21.82 -8.52
N ARG A 118 -11.03 -23.17 -8.55
CA ARG A 118 -9.88 -23.86 -7.95
C ARG A 118 -8.57 -23.58 -8.73
N ALA A 119 -8.64 -23.45 -10.04
CA ALA A 119 -7.46 -23.18 -10.86
C ALA A 119 -6.88 -21.80 -10.54
N GLN A 120 -7.76 -20.79 -10.37
CA GLN A 120 -7.34 -19.45 -9.94
C GLN A 120 -6.72 -19.46 -8.53
N ALA A 121 -7.24 -20.28 -7.61
CA ALA A 121 -6.66 -20.42 -6.28
C ALA A 121 -5.27 -21.06 -6.32
N LEU A 122 -5.04 -22.06 -7.17
CA LEU A 122 -3.74 -22.69 -7.37
C LEU A 122 -2.74 -21.73 -8.03
N ALA A 123 -3.18 -21.00 -9.07
CA ALA A 123 -2.35 -19.98 -9.71
C ALA A 123 -1.94 -18.87 -8.73
N ALA A 124 -2.83 -18.45 -7.82
CA ALA A 124 -2.49 -17.49 -6.77
C ALA A 124 -1.44 -18.04 -5.79
N LEU A 125 -1.47 -19.33 -5.45
CA LEU A 125 -0.43 -19.98 -4.64
C LEU A 125 0.90 -20.06 -5.37
N GLU A 126 0.88 -20.40 -6.65
CA GLU A 126 2.08 -20.45 -7.50
C GLU A 126 2.74 -19.07 -7.59
N GLY A 127 1.94 -18.02 -7.85
CA GLY A 127 2.42 -16.64 -7.97
C GLY A 127 3.08 -16.10 -6.70
N VAL A 128 2.81 -16.70 -5.53
CA VAL A 128 3.46 -16.33 -4.26
C VAL A 128 4.48 -17.37 -3.76
N GLY A 129 4.84 -18.34 -4.61
CA GLY A 129 5.86 -19.37 -4.31
C GLY A 129 5.47 -20.29 -3.16
N LEU A 130 4.20 -20.71 -3.09
CA LEU A 130 3.67 -21.64 -2.09
C LEU A 130 3.14 -22.94 -2.70
N SER A 131 3.49 -23.24 -3.96
CA SER A 131 3.19 -24.52 -4.60
C SER A 131 3.77 -25.69 -3.79
N GLY A 132 3.02 -26.79 -3.72
CA GLY A 132 3.37 -27.95 -2.91
C GLY A 132 3.00 -27.85 -1.43
N LEU A 133 2.47 -26.71 -0.98
CA LEU A 133 2.02 -26.50 0.40
C LEU A 133 0.49 -26.47 0.53
N GLU A 134 -0.26 -26.79 -0.53
CA GLU A 134 -1.72 -26.63 -0.64
C GLU A 134 -2.48 -27.20 0.56
N ASN A 135 -2.11 -28.43 0.95
CA ASN A 135 -2.79 -29.18 2.02
C ASN A 135 -2.17 -28.95 3.41
N ARG A 136 -1.08 -28.17 3.50
CA ARG A 136 -0.43 -27.89 4.78
C ARG A 136 -1.32 -27.00 5.64
N PRO A 137 -1.49 -27.27 6.95
CA PRO A 137 -2.15 -26.35 7.86
C PRO A 137 -1.45 -24.98 7.88
N ALA A 138 -2.14 -23.90 7.51
CA ALA A 138 -1.52 -22.58 7.33
C ALA A 138 -0.91 -22.02 8.63
N ARG A 139 -1.36 -22.47 9.81
CA ARG A 139 -0.77 -22.11 11.11
C ARG A 139 0.70 -22.54 11.25
N LEU A 140 1.12 -23.60 10.52
CA LEU A 140 2.48 -24.16 10.55
C LEU A 140 3.45 -23.46 9.58
N LEU A 141 3.00 -22.47 8.83
CA LEU A 141 3.84 -21.67 7.97
C LEU A 141 4.79 -20.78 8.79
N SER A 142 5.98 -20.51 8.27
CA SER A 142 6.91 -19.48 8.77
C SER A 142 6.31 -18.09 8.66
N GLY A 143 6.95 -17.07 9.23
CA GLY A 143 6.51 -15.67 9.12
C GLY A 143 6.45 -15.19 7.67
N GLY A 144 7.50 -15.44 6.89
CA GLY A 144 7.56 -15.07 5.47
C GLY A 144 6.56 -15.84 4.61
N GLU A 145 6.35 -17.16 4.86
CA GLU A 145 5.32 -17.95 4.16
C GLU A 145 3.90 -17.44 4.48
N LYS A 146 3.61 -17.05 5.72
CA LYS A 146 2.32 -16.43 6.10
C LYS A 146 2.09 -15.12 5.38
N GLN A 147 3.12 -14.30 5.27
CA GLN A 147 3.02 -13.02 4.57
C GLN A 147 2.80 -13.22 3.07
N ARG A 148 3.50 -14.20 2.46
CA ARG A 148 3.27 -14.57 1.06
C ARG A 148 1.86 -15.16 0.84
N LEU A 149 1.34 -15.94 1.81
CA LEU A 149 -0.04 -16.41 1.75
C LEU A 149 -1.04 -15.25 1.78
N ALA A 150 -0.84 -14.25 2.64
CA ALA A 150 -1.68 -13.05 2.68
C ALA A 150 -1.62 -12.25 1.37
N LEU A 151 -0.45 -12.15 0.75
CA LEU A 151 -0.32 -11.58 -0.60
C LEU A 151 -1.08 -12.40 -1.65
N GLY A 152 -0.98 -13.73 -1.62
CA GLY A 152 -1.74 -14.61 -2.51
C GLY A 152 -3.26 -14.46 -2.34
N GLN A 153 -3.75 -14.32 -1.11
CA GLN A 153 -5.16 -14.02 -0.83
C GLN A 153 -5.59 -12.68 -1.46
N ALA A 154 -4.74 -11.64 -1.36
CA ALA A 154 -5.03 -10.31 -1.89
C ALA A 154 -4.94 -10.26 -3.43
N ILE A 155 -3.81 -10.70 -3.99
CA ILE A 155 -3.53 -10.64 -5.44
C ILE A 155 -4.41 -11.62 -6.22
N GLY A 156 -4.70 -12.79 -5.65
CA GLY A 156 -5.61 -13.77 -6.27
C GLY A 156 -7.00 -13.21 -6.58
N CYS A 157 -7.43 -12.16 -5.86
CA CYS A 157 -8.67 -11.44 -6.13
C CYS A 157 -8.56 -10.44 -7.29
N LYS A 158 -7.38 -10.25 -7.90
CA LYS A 158 -7.08 -9.29 -8.97
C LYS A 158 -7.56 -7.87 -8.63
N PRO A 159 -7.07 -7.27 -7.54
CA PRO A 159 -7.49 -5.95 -7.13
C PRO A 159 -6.93 -4.87 -8.06
N ASP A 160 -7.66 -3.76 -8.23
CA ASP A 160 -7.14 -2.58 -8.93
C ASP A 160 -6.07 -1.87 -8.10
N VAL A 161 -6.25 -1.86 -6.77
CA VAL A 161 -5.28 -1.29 -5.83
C VAL A 161 -4.98 -2.29 -4.72
N LEU A 162 -3.69 -2.49 -4.45
CA LEU A 162 -3.19 -3.28 -3.33
C LEU A 162 -2.49 -2.36 -2.33
N PHE A 163 -3.01 -2.33 -1.12
CA PHE A 163 -2.43 -1.62 0.02
C PHE A 163 -1.55 -2.56 0.84
N LEU A 164 -0.33 -2.13 1.19
CA LEU A 164 0.64 -2.90 1.97
C LEU A 164 1.05 -2.10 3.22
N ASP A 165 0.63 -2.55 4.40
CA ASP A 165 0.98 -1.91 5.67
C ASP A 165 2.17 -2.64 6.29
N GLU A 166 3.40 -2.16 6.04
CA GLU A 166 4.66 -2.74 6.54
C GLU A 166 4.78 -4.27 6.33
N ALA A 167 4.39 -4.76 5.14
CA ALA A 167 4.24 -6.18 4.84
C ALA A 167 5.54 -7.01 4.94
N THR A 168 6.69 -6.38 5.07
CA THR A 168 8.01 -7.04 5.18
C THR A 168 8.67 -6.86 6.55
N ALA A 169 7.98 -6.20 7.49
CA ALA A 169 8.55 -5.93 8.80
C ALA A 169 8.87 -7.22 9.56
N SER A 170 10.05 -7.26 10.18
CA SER A 170 10.52 -8.37 11.01
C SER A 170 10.71 -9.70 10.26
N LEU A 171 10.88 -9.67 8.94
CA LEU A 171 11.20 -10.84 8.13
C LEU A 171 12.70 -10.92 7.82
N ASP A 172 13.16 -12.13 7.52
CA ASP A 172 14.52 -12.36 7.04
C ASP A 172 14.71 -11.79 5.61
N PRO A 173 15.98 -11.49 5.19
CA PRO A 173 16.24 -10.86 3.89
C PRO A 173 15.74 -11.68 2.70
N ALA A 174 15.73 -13.00 2.76
CA ALA A 174 15.26 -13.84 1.66
C ALA A 174 13.74 -13.75 1.51
N SER A 175 13.00 -13.74 2.64
CA SER A 175 11.56 -13.51 2.67
C SER A 175 11.20 -12.11 2.18
N VAL A 176 11.95 -11.07 2.58
CA VAL A 176 11.77 -9.70 2.08
C VAL A 176 11.91 -9.67 0.56
N HIS A 177 13.01 -10.22 0.02
CA HIS A 177 13.25 -10.25 -1.42
C HIS A 177 12.13 -10.98 -2.17
N ALA A 178 11.67 -12.14 -1.69
CA ALA A 178 10.58 -12.88 -2.32
C ALA A 178 9.28 -12.04 -2.37
N ILE A 179 8.95 -11.32 -1.29
CA ILE A 179 7.79 -10.42 -1.23
C ILE A 179 7.94 -9.25 -2.20
N GLU A 180 9.13 -8.64 -2.28
CA GLU A 180 9.42 -7.56 -3.23
C GLU A 180 9.18 -8.00 -4.68
N GLN A 181 9.62 -9.22 -5.05
CA GLN A 181 9.39 -9.77 -6.39
C GLN A 181 7.89 -9.97 -6.68
N ILE A 182 7.12 -10.47 -5.70
CA ILE A 182 5.67 -10.63 -5.84
C ILE A 182 4.98 -9.26 -6.05
N VAL A 183 5.38 -8.24 -5.30
CA VAL A 183 4.84 -6.88 -5.40
C VAL A 183 5.16 -6.25 -6.76
N LEU A 184 6.40 -6.41 -7.23
CA LEU A 184 6.83 -5.93 -8.56
C LEU A 184 6.06 -6.62 -9.68
N ALA A 185 5.86 -7.95 -9.60
CA ALA A 185 5.06 -8.70 -10.57
C ALA A 185 3.61 -8.21 -10.62
N ALA A 186 2.97 -8.06 -9.46
CA ALA A 186 1.60 -7.54 -9.38
C ALA A 186 1.47 -6.13 -9.96
N SER A 187 2.47 -5.26 -9.72
CA SER A 187 2.51 -3.92 -10.31
C SER A 187 2.68 -3.96 -11.83
N ALA A 188 3.55 -4.84 -12.34
CA ALA A 188 3.76 -5.03 -13.78
C ALA A 188 2.49 -5.57 -14.49
N GLU A 189 1.67 -6.36 -13.81
CA GLU A 189 0.36 -6.84 -14.28
C GLU A 189 -0.73 -5.75 -14.22
N GLY A 190 -0.41 -4.57 -13.70
CA GLY A 190 -1.31 -3.41 -13.71
C GLY A 190 -2.02 -3.13 -12.39
N THR A 191 -1.76 -3.89 -11.33
CA THR A 191 -2.26 -3.54 -9.98
C THR A 191 -1.53 -2.30 -9.47
N LYS A 192 -2.25 -1.25 -9.10
CA LYS A 192 -1.68 -0.10 -8.39
C LYS A 192 -1.26 -0.55 -6.99
N ILE A 193 -0.02 -0.24 -6.60
CA ILE A 193 0.47 -0.53 -5.25
C ILE A 193 0.58 0.77 -4.44
N ILE A 194 0.04 0.77 -3.22
CA ILE A 194 0.26 1.82 -2.23
C ILE A 194 0.82 1.14 -0.98
N MET A 195 2.08 1.41 -0.65
CA MET A 195 2.73 0.74 0.44
C MET A 195 3.25 1.69 1.51
N VAL A 196 3.26 1.21 2.74
CA VAL A 196 3.94 1.82 3.87
C VAL A 196 5.16 0.99 4.21
N THR A 197 6.30 1.62 4.36
CA THR A 197 7.51 1.00 4.89
C THR A 197 8.33 2.02 5.69
N HIS A 198 9.08 1.53 6.67
CA HIS A 198 10.11 2.28 7.37
C HIS A 198 11.52 1.96 6.84
N ASP A 199 11.66 1.00 5.93
CA ASP A 199 12.92 0.66 5.27
C ASP A 199 13.15 1.58 4.06
N VAL A 200 14.05 2.55 4.22
CA VAL A 200 14.45 3.50 3.15
C VAL A 200 15.07 2.75 1.96
N GLY A 201 15.81 1.66 2.20
CA GLY A 201 16.38 0.85 1.15
C GLY A 201 15.31 0.16 0.29
N GLN A 202 14.28 -0.40 0.92
CA GLN A 202 13.12 -0.97 0.25
C GLN A 202 12.36 0.09 -0.55
N ALA A 203 12.05 1.23 0.06
CA ALA A 203 11.39 2.33 -0.62
C ALA A 203 12.18 2.77 -1.87
N ARG A 204 13.52 2.87 -1.78
CA ARG A 204 14.39 3.24 -2.90
C ARG A 204 14.37 2.23 -4.04
N ARG A 205 14.24 0.91 -3.74
CA ARG A 205 14.24 -0.15 -4.76
C ARG A 205 12.90 -0.29 -5.47
N LEU A 206 11.79 -0.02 -4.79
CA LEU A 206 10.47 -0.39 -5.29
C LEU A 206 9.66 0.80 -5.81
N SER A 207 9.89 2.02 -5.28
CA SER A 207 8.96 3.13 -5.51
C SER A 207 9.14 3.81 -6.86
N ASP A 208 8.02 4.11 -7.53
CA ASP A 208 7.94 5.09 -8.60
C ASP A 208 7.70 6.49 -8.02
N GLU A 209 6.95 6.57 -6.93
CA GLU A 209 6.58 7.79 -6.21
C GLU A 209 6.75 7.61 -4.70
N VAL A 210 7.17 8.66 -4.02
CA VAL A 210 7.29 8.70 -2.56
C VAL A 210 6.44 9.82 -1.99
N ILE A 211 5.70 9.50 -0.94
CA ILE A 211 4.94 10.44 -0.11
C ILE A 211 5.58 10.44 1.28
N PHE A 212 6.15 11.57 1.67
CA PHE A 212 6.71 11.74 3.00
C PHE A 212 5.70 12.38 3.94
N ILE A 213 5.38 11.67 5.02
CA ILE A 213 4.44 12.13 6.04
C ILE A 213 5.15 12.35 7.37
N ASP A 214 4.87 13.46 8.02
CA ASP A 214 5.26 13.74 9.40
C ASP A 214 4.10 14.35 10.18
N ARG A 215 3.85 13.87 11.41
CA ARG A 215 2.82 14.37 12.33
C ARG A 215 1.44 14.54 11.68
N GLY A 216 1.02 13.56 10.88
CA GLY A 216 -0.27 13.55 10.21
C GLY A 216 -0.40 14.48 9.01
N ARG A 217 0.68 15.08 8.53
CA ARG A 217 0.72 15.96 7.35
C ARG A 217 1.63 15.40 6.28
N VAL A 218 1.23 15.52 5.03
CA VAL A 218 2.12 15.27 3.90
C VAL A 218 3.03 16.49 3.72
N LEU A 219 4.33 16.29 3.85
CA LEU A 219 5.31 17.34 3.68
C LEU A 219 5.93 17.34 2.29
N GLU A 220 5.95 16.18 1.63
CA GLU A 220 6.49 16.05 0.28
C GLU A 220 5.84 14.88 -0.45
N GLN A 221 5.51 15.08 -1.73
CA GLN A 221 5.15 14.06 -2.69
C GLN A 221 6.00 14.31 -3.94
N ALA A 222 6.75 13.29 -4.38
CA ALA A 222 7.65 13.43 -5.50
C ALA A 222 7.93 12.08 -6.18
N PRO A 223 8.32 12.08 -7.46
CA PRO A 223 8.92 10.90 -8.09
C PRO A 223 10.08 10.38 -7.25
N ALA A 224 10.15 9.06 -7.06
CA ALA A 224 11.12 8.44 -6.15
C ALA A 224 12.56 8.86 -6.44
N ARG A 225 12.94 8.92 -7.72
CA ARG A 225 14.26 9.37 -8.15
C ARG A 225 14.62 10.77 -7.60
N LEU A 226 13.66 11.69 -7.61
CA LEU A 226 13.88 13.07 -7.14
C LEU A 226 13.91 13.11 -5.61
N PHE A 227 12.97 12.43 -4.95
CA PHE A 227 12.90 12.38 -3.50
C PHE A 227 14.20 11.85 -2.87
N PHE A 228 14.73 10.75 -3.39
CA PHE A 228 15.95 10.15 -2.85
C PHE A 228 17.25 10.86 -3.24
N ALA A 229 17.26 11.64 -4.32
CA ALA A 229 18.43 12.40 -4.74
C ALA A 229 18.51 13.78 -4.10
N ASN A 230 17.38 14.46 -3.96
CA ASN A 230 17.30 15.83 -3.48
C ASN A 230 15.93 16.11 -2.83
N PRO A 231 15.70 15.64 -1.60
CA PRO A 231 14.46 15.90 -0.87
C PRO A 231 14.26 17.41 -0.66
N LYS A 232 13.04 17.89 -0.88
CA LYS A 232 12.73 19.34 -0.77
C LYS A 232 12.53 19.80 0.66
N SER A 233 11.98 18.92 1.52
CA SER A 233 11.76 19.26 2.92
C SER A 233 12.97 18.91 3.79
N GLY A 234 13.35 19.78 4.72
CA GLY A 234 14.42 19.51 5.67
C GLY A 234 14.15 18.26 6.53
N GLN A 235 12.86 18.00 6.82
CA GLN A 235 12.44 16.81 7.56
C GLN A 235 12.65 15.52 6.74
N ALA A 236 12.37 15.55 5.44
CA ALA A 236 12.63 14.41 4.56
C ALA A 236 14.14 14.16 4.43
N ALA A 237 14.95 15.20 4.30
CA ALA A 237 16.40 15.07 4.28
C ALA A 237 16.92 14.44 5.59
N ALA A 238 16.49 14.94 6.75
CA ALA A 238 16.84 14.39 8.05
C ALA A 238 16.41 12.91 8.20
N TYR A 239 15.19 12.58 7.72
CA TYR A 239 14.69 11.20 7.72
C TYR A 239 15.58 10.27 6.88
N LEU A 240 15.97 10.67 5.67
CA LEU A 240 16.82 9.87 4.78
C LEU A 240 18.23 9.67 5.35
N GLU A 241 18.73 10.61 6.14
CA GLU A 241 20.01 10.53 6.86
C GLU A 241 19.92 9.73 8.17
N GLY A 242 18.73 9.22 8.54
CA GLY A 242 18.53 8.51 9.80
C GLY A 242 18.57 9.40 11.04
N ARG A 243 18.48 10.72 10.88
CA ARG A 243 18.41 11.64 12.00
C ARG A 243 17.01 11.61 12.64
N LEU A 244 16.94 11.77 13.95
CA LEU A 244 15.68 11.88 14.67
C LEU A 244 14.96 13.20 14.33
N PRO A 245 13.60 13.22 14.36
CA PRO A 245 12.85 14.45 14.18
C PRO A 245 13.23 15.46 15.26
N GLU A 246 13.42 16.72 14.88
CA GLU A 246 13.64 17.79 15.86
C GLU A 246 12.43 17.86 16.79
N THR A 247 12.64 17.54 18.06
CA THR A 247 11.66 17.77 19.11
C THR A 247 11.57 19.27 19.32
N HIS A 248 10.53 19.92 18.77
CA HIS A 248 10.16 21.24 19.25
C HIS A 248 9.82 21.06 20.73
N GLN A 249 10.73 21.52 21.60
CA GLN A 249 10.45 21.67 23.02
C GLN A 249 9.16 22.49 23.13
N HIS A 250 8.12 21.90 23.73
CA HIS A 250 6.98 22.70 24.16
C HIS A 250 7.54 23.82 25.02
N PRO A 251 7.23 25.09 24.78
CA PRO A 251 7.54 26.12 25.74
C PRO A 251 6.87 25.71 27.05
N SER A 252 7.69 25.42 28.06
CA SER A 252 7.23 25.19 29.43
C SER A 252 6.38 26.39 29.83
N LYS A 253 5.09 26.14 30.03
CA LYS A 253 4.21 27.11 30.69
C LYS A 253 4.71 27.24 32.13
N ASN A 254 5.42 28.35 32.41
CA ASN A 254 5.55 28.89 33.77
C ASN A 254 4.18 29.43 34.21
#